data_50eb0eb603d40c9de64303baad2141d3
#
_entry.id   50eb0eb603d40c9de64303baad2141d3
#
_cell.length_a   1.000
_cell.length_b   1.000
_cell.length_c   1.000
_cell.angle_alpha   90.00
_cell.angle_beta   90.00
_cell.angle_gamma   90.00
#
_symmetry.space_group_name_H-M   'P 1'
#
loop_
_entity.id
_entity.type
_entity.pdbx_description
1 polymer ?
#
loop_
_entity_poly.entity_id
_entity_poly.type
_entity_poly.pdbx_seq_one_letter_code
_entity_poly.pdbx_strand_id
1 'polypeptide(L)'
;MKNLFIHYKLFLTLMFFWLLLNMSMNPINLAAGIAVSALVTALSKGILYNENGYWYKPIRVGRLILYLLRLIGEIFKSSLSYLARIIRKDSNPVVVEVELQVEDPLVVAIIANSITLTPGTITVDVDENKLTVISLKDNKSSKESVIKEIHDKFESYFI
;
A
#
# COMPACT_ATOMS: atom_id res chain seq x y z
N MET A 1 5.91 2.49 30.36
CA MET A 1 7.13 1.89 29.78
C MET A 1 6.99 1.52 28.30
N LYS A 2 5.82 1.12 27.77
CA LYS A 2 5.63 0.81 26.33
C LYS A 2 5.91 1.98 25.38
N ASN A 3 5.56 3.20 25.76
CA ASN A 3 5.73 4.38 24.89
C ASN A 3 7.20 4.78 24.65
N LEU A 4 8.09 4.51 25.61
CA LEU A 4 9.52 4.81 25.46
C LEU A 4 10.18 3.90 24.40
N PHE A 5 9.74 2.63 24.29
CA PHE A 5 10.27 1.67 23.32
C PHE A 5 9.86 1.97 21.87
N ILE A 6 8.73 2.64 21.64
CA ILE A 6 8.23 2.98 20.30
C ILE A 6 9.05 4.15 19.74
N HIS A 7 9.27 5.17 20.55
CA HIS A 7 10.04 6.35 20.16
C HIS A 7 11.52 6.03 19.87
N TYR A 8 12.09 5.09 20.61
CA TYR A 8 13.44 4.60 20.38
C TYR A 8 13.60 3.91 19.01
N LYS A 9 12.64 3.11 18.57
CA LYS A 9 12.67 2.47 17.24
C LYS A 9 12.64 3.50 16.12
N LEU A 10 11.77 4.49 16.21
CA LEU A 10 11.70 5.58 15.24
C LEU A 10 13.02 6.37 15.19
N PHE A 11 13.55 6.75 16.36
CA PHE A 11 14.83 7.44 16.45
C PHE A 11 15.97 6.65 15.79
N LEU A 12 16.08 5.34 16.09
CA LEU A 12 17.12 4.50 15.48
C LEU A 12 16.95 4.36 13.97
N THR A 13 15.71 4.22 13.48
CA THR A 13 15.44 4.14 12.05
C THR A 13 15.85 5.43 11.36
N LEU A 14 15.49 6.59 11.91
CA LEU A 14 15.87 7.90 11.37
C LEU A 14 17.40 8.10 11.39
N MET A 15 18.05 7.71 12.48
CA MET A 15 19.50 7.79 12.60
C MET A 15 20.22 6.87 11.59
N PHE A 16 19.70 5.67 11.38
CA PHE A 16 20.21 4.74 10.38
C PHE A 16 20.07 5.32 8.95
N PHE A 17 18.89 5.86 8.61
CA PHE A 17 18.69 6.55 7.33
C PHE A 17 19.60 7.78 7.16
N TRP A 18 19.81 8.56 8.22
CA TRP A 18 20.73 9.70 8.20
C TRP A 18 22.14 9.26 7.83
N LEU A 19 22.65 8.19 8.46
CA LEU A 19 23.97 7.65 8.17
C LEU A 19 24.09 7.12 6.74
N LEU A 20 23.06 6.44 6.25
CA LEU A 20 23.02 5.94 4.87
C LEU A 20 23.06 7.07 3.84
N LEU A 21 22.31 8.15 4.07
CA LEU A 21 22.23 9.27 3.14
C LEU A 21 23.51 10.10 3.09
N ASN A 22 24.13 10.32 4.24
CA ASN A 22 25.35 11.16 4.31
C ASN A 22 26.64 10.40 4.01
N MET A 23 26.65 9.06 4.14
CA MET A 23 27.85 8.20 3.96
C MET A 23 29.11 8.70 4.65
N SER A 24 28.98 9.54 5.70
CA SER A 24 30.08 10.23 6.39
C SER A 24 29.93 10.06 7.90
N MET A 25 30.96 9.53 8.53
CA MET A 25 31.04 9.38 9.99
C MET A 25 31.74 10.56 10.68
N ASN A 26 31.75 11.74 10.06
CA ASN A 26 32.30 12.94 10.68
C ASN A 26 31.52 13.27 11.97
N PRO A 27 32.18 13.64 13.09
CA PRO A 27 31.51 13.99 14.35
C PRO A 27 30.42 15.06 14.22
N ILE A 28 30.61 16.01 13.34
CA ILE A 28 29.61 17.08 13.07
C ILE A 28 28.35 16.49 12.43
N ASN A 29 28.49 15.61 11.44
CA ASN A 29 27.37 14.93 10.80
C ASN A 29 26.64 13.98 11.76
N LEU A 30 27.37 13.33 12.65
CA LEU A 30 26.77 12.46 13.66
C LEU A 30 25.95 13.27 14.66
N ALA A 31 26.48 14.39 15.15
CA ALA A 31 25.76 15.30 16.05
C ALA A 31 24.51 15.89 15.38
N ALA A 32 24.60 16.30 14.12
CA ALA A 32 23.46 16.75 13.33
C ALA A 32 22.39 15.65 13.16
N GLY A 33 22.81 14.42 12.87
CA GLY A 33 21.91 13.26 12.75
C GLY A 33 21.16 12.97 14.04
N ILE A 34 21.84 13.00 15.18
CA ILE A 34 21.23 12.84 16.50
C ILE A 34 20.21 13.96 16.75
N ALA A 35 20.58 15.21 16.51
CA ALA A 35 19.70 16.36 16.73
C ALA A 35 18.44 16.29 15.84
N VAL A 36 18.59 16.05 14.55
CA VAL A 36 17.47 15.93 13.60
C VAL A 36 16.58 14.74 13.93
N SER A 37 17.16 13.57 14.18
CA SER A 37 16.39 12.35 14.53
C SER A 37 15.62 12.55 15.85
N ALA A 38 16.20 13.19 16.84
CA ALA A 38 15.54 13.52 18.11
C ALA A 38 14.40 14.52 17.91
N LEU A 39 14.64 15.57 17.13
CA LEU A 39 13.64 16.59 16.82
C LEU A 39 12.44 16.00 16.09
N VAL A 40 12.69 15.23 15.01
CA VAL A 40 11.62 14.56 14.24
C VAL A 40 10.86 13.58 15.11
N THR A 41 11.55 12.79 15.93
CA THR A 41 10.92 11.86 16.86
C THR A 41 10.02 12.58 17.87
N ALA A 42 10.45 13.74 18.36
CA ALA A 42 9.68 14.55 19.31
C ALA A 42 8.44 15.18 18.64
N LEU A 43 8.56 15.68 17.42
CA LEU A 43 7.45 16.27 16.66
C LEU A 43 6.43 15.23 16.17
N SER A 44 6.88 14.00 15.96
CA SER A 44 6.02 12.88 15.52
C SER A 44 5.09 12.36 16.61
N LYS A 45 5.25 12.86 17.86
CA LYS A 45 4.32 12.52 18.95
C LYS A 45 2.95 13.12 18.65
N GLY A 46 1.92 12.27 18.59
CA GLY A 46 0.54 12.67 18.31
C GLY A 46 0.12 12.58 16.84
N ILE A 47 1.08 12.52 15.88
CA ILE A 47 0.76 12.34 14.46
C ILE A 47 0.85 10.84 14.07
N LEU A 48 1.98 10.18 14.40
CA LEU A 48 2.23 8.78 14.04
C LEU A 48 1.78 7.78 15.12
N TYR A 49 1.55 8.25 16.35
CA TYR A 49 1.23 7.40 17.49
C TYR A 49 0.07 7.98 18.28
N ASN A 50 -0.97 7.16 18.49
CA ASN A 50 -1.99 7.41 19.49
C ASN A 50 -1.57 6.78 20.83
N GLU A 51 -2.26 7.10 21.93
CA GLU A 51 -2.00 6.57 23.28
C GLU A 51 -2.01 5.03 23.33
N ASN A 52 -2.68 4.37 22.37
CA ASN A 52 -2.78 2.92 22.24
C ASN A 52 -1.71 2.26 21.33
N GLY A 53 -0.73 3.02 20.79
CA GLY A 53 0.33 2.51 19.90
C GLY A 53 0.22 2.96 18.45
N TYR A 54 0.71 2.16 17.50
CA TYR A 54 0.61 2.46 16.07
C TYR A 54 -0.85 2.46 15.60
N TRP A 55 -1.21 3.41 14.77
CA TRP A 55 -2.51 3.45 14.08
C TRP A 55 -2.72 2.25 13.16
N TYR A 56 -1.63 1.59 12.76
CA TYR A 56 -1.65 0.48 11.81
C TYR A 56 -1.14 -0.81 12.45
N LYS A 57 -1.80 -1.92 12.18
CA LYS A 57 -1.28 -3.24 12.53
C LYS A 57 -0.09 -3.55 11.60
N PRO A 58 1.10 -3.90 12.14
CA PRO A 58 2.24 -4.20 11.29
C PRO A 58 1.95 -5.46 10.46
N ILE A 59 1.93 -5.31 9.16
CA ILE A 59 1.82 -6.45 8.23
C ILE A 59 3.11 -7.26 8.34
N ARG A 60 3.00 -8.58 8.41
CA ARG A 60 4.17 -9.46 8.42
C ARG A 60 4.95 -9.28 7.11
N VAL A 61 6.21 -8.90 7.21
CA VAL A 61 7.08 -8.59 6.06
C VAL A 61 7.10 -9.73 5.03
N GLY A 62 7.14 -10.99 5.49
CA GLY A 62 7.10 -12.16 4.59
C GLY A 62 5.80 -12.24 3.78
N ARG A 63 4.66 -11.91 4.38
CA ARG A 63 3.36 -11.87 3.69
C ARG A 63 3.32 -10.74 2.65
N LEU A 64 3.87 -9.59 3.00
CA LEU A 64 3.97 -8.44 2.08
C LEU A 64 4.86 -8.76 0.88
N ILE A 65 6.02 -9.38 1.08
CA ILE A 65 6.92 -9.81 0.00
C ILE A 65 6.21 -10.78 -0.94
N LEU A 66 5.53 -11.80 -0.39
CA LEU A 66 4.80 -12.77 -1.19
C LEU A 66 3.68 -12.10 -2.00
N TYR A 67 2.95 -11.17 -1.38
CA TYR A 67 1.94 -10.37 -2.06
C TYR A 67 2.54 -9.56 -3.22
N LEU A 68 3.66 -8.86 -3.00
CA LEU A 68 4.33 -8.06 -4.03
C LEU A 68 4.81 -8.90 -5.21
N LEU A 69 5.39 -10.07 -4.96
CA LEU A 69 5.83 -10.98 -6.03
C LEU A 69 4.64 -11.43 -6.90
N ARG A 70 3.51 -11.73 -6.26
CA ARG A 70 2.30 -12.10 -6.99
C ARG A 70 1.67 -10.92 -7.72
N LEU A 71 1.66 -9.74 -7.12
CA LEU A 71 1.19 -8.51 -7.77
C LEU A 71 1.97 -8.23 -9.07
N ILE A 72 3.29 -8.40 -9.06
CA ILE A 72 4.12 -8.31 -10.26
C ILE A 72 3.63 -9.29 -11.34
N GLY A 73 3.38 -10.54 -10.97
CA GLY A 73 2.83 -11.55 -11.89
C GLY A 73 1.46 -11.15 -12.47
N GLU A 74 0.56 -10.61 -11.63
CA GLU A 74 -0.75 -10.13 -12.08
C GLU A 74 -0.63 -8.91 -13.00
N ILE A 75 0.30 -7.99 -12.74
CA ILE A 75 0.57 -6.84 -13.62
C ILE A 75 0.99 -7.33 -15.01
N PHE A 76 1.93 -8.27 -15.11
CA PHE A 76 2.37 -8.82 -16.40
C PHE A 76 1.22 -9.51 -17.14
N LYS A 77 0.47 -10.39 -16.47
CA LYS A 77 -0.68 -11.10 -17.04
C LYS A 77 -1.76 -10.15 -17.53
N SER A 78 -2.09 -9.14 -16.72
CA SER A 78 -3.09 -8.12 -17.07
C SER A 78 -2.61 -7.24 -18.23
N SER A 79 -1.31 -6.91 -18.31
CA SER A 79 -0.73 -6.15 -19.41
C SER A 79 -0.90 -6.89 -20.75
N LEU A 80 -0.62 -8.19 -20.78
CA LEU A 80 -0.81 -9.00 -21.99
C LEU A 80 -2.29 -9.08 -22.40
N SER A 81 -3.17 -9.32 -21.43
CA SER A 81 -4.62 -9.37 -21.66
C SER A 81 -5.15 -8.03 -22.17
N TYR A 82 -4.67 -6.92 -21.58
CA TYR A 82 -5.07 -5.57 -21.95
C TYR A 82 -4.60 -5.21 -23.37
N LEU A 83 -3.37 -5.57 -23.74
CA LEU A 83 -2.85 -5.40 -25.08
C LEU A 83 -3.71 -6.14 -26.12
N ALA A 84 -4.10 -7.39 -25.82
CA ALA A 84 -4.98 -8.16 -26.70
C ALA A 84 -6.35 -7.48 -26.89
N ARG A 85 -6.89 -6.82 -25.85
CA ARG A 85 -8.17 -6.07 -25.93
C ARG A 85 -8.03 -4.82 -26.78
N ILE A 86 -6.93 -4.06 -26.66
CA ILE A 86 -6.68 -2.89 -27.50
C ILE A 86 -6.70 -3.29 -28.97
N ILE A 87 -6.05 -4.39 -29.34
CA ILE A 87 -6.00 -4.89 -30.71
C ILE A 87 -7.39 -5.30 -31.21
N ARG A 88 -8.22 -5.90 -30.34
CA ARG A 88 -9.59 -6.33 -30.68
C ARG A 88 -10.61 -5.18 -30.64
N LYS A 89 -10.25 -4.01 -30.14
CA LYS A 89 -11.13 -2.84 -29.91
C LYS A 89 -12.37 -3.20 -29.09
N ASP A 90 -12.24 -4.14 -28.16
CA ASP A 90 -13.32 -4.65 -27.31
C ASP A 90 -13.02 -4.28 -25.85
N SER A 91 -13.45 -3.07 -25.45
CA SER A 91 -13.29 -2.62 -24.07
C SER A 91 -14.39 -1.62 -23.73
N ASN A 92 -15.20 -1.96 -22.73
CA ASN A 92 -16.17 -1.05 -22.14
C ASN A 92 -15.79 -0.73 -20.69
N PRO A 93 -15.82 0.55 -20.29
CA PRO A 93 -15.62 0.93 -18.91
C PRO A 93 -16.85 0.53 -18.07
N VAL A 94 -16.61 -0.16 -16.97
CA VAL A 94 -17.63 -0.51 -15.99
C VAL A 94 -17.21 0.07 -14.65
N VAL A 95 -18.10 0.82 -14.01
CA VAL A 95 -17.91 1.31 -12.64
C VAL A 95 -18.52 0.31 -11.68
N VAL A 96 -17.74 -0.11 -10.70
CA VAL A 96 -18.14 -1.03 -9.64
C VAL A 96 -17.78 -0.44 -8.27
N GLU A 97 -18.65 -0.65 -7.30
CA GLU A 97 -18.37 -0.41 -5.89
C GLU A 97 -18.00 -1.76 -5.25
N VAL A 98 -16.86 -1.80 -4.60
CA VAL A 98 -16.33 -2.99 -3.95
C VAL A 98 -16.19 -2.71 -2.48
N GLU A 99 -16.88 -3.46 -1.63
CA GLU A 99 -16.73 -3.39 -0.19
C GLU A 99 -15.76 -4.49 0.26
N LEU A 100 -14.61 -4.07 0.79
CA LEU A 100 -13.58 -4.99 1.29
C LEU A 100 -13.99 -5.53 2.67
N GLN A 101 -13.61 -6.78 2.96
CA GLN A 101 -13.79 -7.40 4.27
C GLN A 101 -12.72 -6.90 5.26
N VAL A 102 -11.62 -6.36 4.75
CA VAL A 102 -10.54 -5.78 5.55
C VAL A 102 -10.83 -4.31 5.84
N GLU A 103 -10.69 -3.92 7.11
CA GLU A 103 -10.94 -2.56 7.59
C GLU A 103 -9.65 -1.78 7.92
N ASP A 104 -8.49 -2.45 7.87
CA ASP A 104 -7.20 -1.80 8.15
C ASP A 104 -6.87 -0.79 7.05
N PRO A 105 -6.77 0.53 7.35
CA PRO A 105 -6.57 1.56 6.34
C PRO A 105 -5.29 1.35 5.49
N LEU A 106 -4.23 0.77 6.08
CA LEU A 106 -3.00 0.47 5.35
C LEU A 106 -3.23 -0.63 4.32
N VAL A 107 -3.97 -1.67 4.70
CA VAL A 107 -4.31 -2.79 3.80
C VAL A 107 -5.22 -2.30 2.68
N VAL A 108 -6.26 -1.52 3.01
CA VAL A 108 -7.15 -0.90 2.03
C VAL A 108 -6.37 -0.07 1.02
N ALA A 109 -5.45 0.78 1.49
CA ALA A 109 -4.59 1.59 0.62
C ALA A 109 -3.68 0.72 -0.28
N ILE A 110 -3.11 -0.37 0.24
CA ILE A 110 -2.31 -1.31 -0.55
C ILE A 110 -3.16 -1.95 -1.66
N ILE A 111 -4.38 -2.41 -1.34
CA ILE A 111 -5.30 -3.01 -2.31
C ILE A 111 -5.70 -1.99 -3.38
N ALA A 112 -6.11 -0.78 -2.99
CA ALA A 112 -6.53 0.29 -3.91
C ALA A 112 -5.41 0.66 -4.90
N ASN A 113 -4.18 0.79 -4.40
CA ASN A 113 -3.01 1.04 -5.25
C ASN A 113 -2.69 -0.15 -6.16
N SER A 114 -2.82 -1.38 -5.67
CA SER A 114 -2.58 -2.60 -6.46
C SER A 114 -3.58 -2.75 -7.62
N ILE A 115 -4.85 -2.39 -7.38
CA ILE A 115 -5.88 -2.33 -8.43
C ILE A 115 -5.47 -1.32 -9.50
N THR A 116 -5.02 -0.13 -9.10
CA THR A 116 -4.60 0.94 -10.03
C THR A 116 -3.32 0.59 -10.78
N LEU A 117 -2.39 -0.14 -10.19
CA LEU A 117 -1.18 -0.63 -10.85
C LEU A 117 -1.46 -1.71 -11.90
N THR A 118 -2.64 -2.33 -11.85
CA THR A 118 -3.02 -3.39 -12.79
C THR A 118 -3.68 -2.78 -14.03
N PRO A 119 -3.11 -2.96 -15.24
CA PRO A 119 -3.65 -2.38 -16.46
C PRO A 119 -5.11 -2.74 -16.72
N GLY A 120 -5.91 -1.72 -17.01
CA GLY A 120 -7.35 -1.85 -17.25
C GLY A 120 -8.22 -1.70 -16.02
N THR A 121 -7.63 -1.35 -14.86
CA THR A 121 -8.38 -1.00 -13.65
C THR A 121 -7.82 0.27 -13.00
N ILE A 122 -8.69 1.06 -12.41
CA ILE A 122 -8.32 2.26 -11.65
C ILE A 122 -9.27 2.45 -10.47
N THR A 123 -8.72 2.68 -9.29
CA THR A 123 -9.49 3.10 -8.11
C THR A 123 -9.68 4.60 -8.17
N VAL A 124 -10.92 5.05 -8.16
CA VAL A 124 -11.31 6.47 -8.31
C VAL A 124 -11.54 7.09 -6.95
N ASP A 125 -12.11 6.32 -6.02
CA ASP A 125 -12.46 6.78 -4.69
C ASP A 125 -12.29 5.68 -3.65
N VAL A 126 -11.98 6.08 -2.42
CA VAL A 126 -11.78 5.20 -1.27
C VAL A 126 -12.48 5.82 -0.07
N ASP A 127 -13.53 5.18 0.40
CA ASP A 127 -14.27 5.57 1.60
C ASP A 127 -14.24 4.42 2.60
N GLU A 128 -13.41 4.56 3.64
CA GLU A 128 -13.11 3.50 4.61
C GLU A 128 -12.68 2.19 3.92
N ASN A 129 -13.54 1.16 3.90
CA ASN A 129 -13.33 -0.13 3.23
C ASN A 129 -14.07 -0.27 1.89
N LYS A 130 -14.71 0.81 1.40
CA LYS A 130 -15.42 0.84 0.12
C LYS A 130 -14.57 1.49 -0.95
N LEU A 131 -14.39 0.78 -2.06
CA LEU A 131 -13.63 1.24 -3.20
C LEU A 131 -14.56 1.47 -4.40
N THR A 132 -14.49 2.64 -5.02
CA THR A 132 -15.08 2.85 -6.34
C THR A 132 -14.02 2.59 -7.40
N VAL A 133 -14.22 1.55 -8.20
CA VAL A 133 -13.26 1.09 -9.20
C VAL A 133 -13.88 1.19 -10.60
N ILE A 134 -13.11 1.78 -11.53
CA ILE A 134 -13.40 1.70 -12.97
C ILE A 134 -12.57 0.54 -13.54
N SER A 135 -13.22 -0.38 -14.22
CA SER A 135 -12.58 -1.50 -14.88
C SER A 135 -12.96 -1.55 -16.36
N LEU A 136 -11.95 -1.68 -17.20
CA LEU A 136 -12.15 -1.92 -18.64
C LEU A 136 -12.30 -3.43 -18.86
N LYS A 137 -13.52 -3.87 -19.13
CA LYS A 137 -13.87 -5.29 -19.32
C LYS A 137 -14.49 -5.55 -20.68
N ASP A 138 -14.50 -6.82 -21.04
CA ASP A 138 -15.23 -7.29 -22.24
C ASP A 138 -16.73 -7.08 -22.07
N ASN A 139 -17.44 -6.87 -23.16
CA ASN A 139 -18.91 -6.66 -23.21
C ASN A 139 -19.73 -7.76 -22.51
N LYS A 140 -19.11 -8.91 -22.20
CA LYS A 140 -19.76 -10.08 -21.57
C LYS A 140 -19.53 -10.18 -20.07
N SER A 141 -18.70 -9.31 -19.47
CA SER A 141 -18.35 -9.40 -18.04
C SER A 141 -19.39 -8.69 -17.20
N SER A 142 -19.96 -9.37 -16.22
CA SER A 142 -20.86 -8.77 -15.24
C SER A 142 -20.10 -7.96 -14.17
N LYS A 143 -20.79 -7.03 -13.49
CA LYS A 143 -20.22 -6.26 -12.36
C LYS A 143 -19.75 -7.20 -11.24
N GLU A 144 -20.53 -8.24 -10.96
CA GLU A 144 -20.23 -9.24 -9.93
C GLU A 144 -18.92 -9.98 -10.22
N SER A 145 -18.66 -10.25 -11.51
CA SER A 145 -17.40 -10.91 -11.91
C SER A 145 -16.18 -10.04 -11.64
N VAL A 146 -16.32 -8.72 -11.79
CA VAL A 146 -15.23 -7.75 -11.47
C VAL A 146 -15.00 -7.69 -9.97
N ILE A 147 -16.06 -7.59 -9.18
CA ILE A 147 -15.98 -7.56 -7.71
C ILE A 147 -15.30 -8.83 -7.20
N LYS A 148 -15.74 -10.00 -7.66
CA LYS A 148 -15.14 -11.28 -7.28
C LYS A 148 -13.66 -11.35 -7.65
N GLU A 149 -13.29 -10.89 -8.84
CA GLU A 149 -11.90 -10.86 -9.29
C GLU A 149 -11.01 -9.99 -8.39
N ILE A 150 -11.53 -8.85 -7.92
CA ILE A 150 -10.81 -7.96 -7.00
C ILE A 150 -10.59 -8.66 -5.65
N HIS A 151 -11.61 -9.29 -5.08
CA HIS A 151 -11.49 -10.05 -3.84
C HIS A 151 -10.47 -11.21 -3.97
N ASP A 152 -10.59 -12.01 -5.02
CA ASP A 152 -9.74 -13.19 -5.23
C ASP A 152 -8.26 -12.80 -5.48
N LYS A 153 -8.01 -11.70 -6.20
CA LYS A 153 -6.66 -11.29 -6.60
C LYS A 153 -5.92 -10.46 -5.55
N PHE A 154 -6.61 -9.59 -4.85
CA PHE A 154 -5.96 -8.58 -4.01
C PHE A 154 -6.26 -8.75 -2.52
N GLU A 155 -7.49 -9.07 -2.15
CA GLU A 155 -7.89 -9.12 -0.75
C GLU A 155 -7.56 -10.46 -0.07
N SER A 156 -7.68 -11.58 -0.77
CA SER A 156 -7.50 -12.95 -0.24
C SER A 156 -6.18 -13.20 0.49
N TYR A 157 -5.20 -12.30 0.36
CA TYR A 157 -3.89 -12.38 1.03
C TYR A 157 -3.87 -11.74 2.41
N PHE A 158 -4.85 -10.93 2.72
CA PHE A 158 -4.90 -10.15 3.95
C PHE A 158 -5.95 -10.68 4.93
N ILE A 159 -6.83 -11.55 4.46
CA ILE A 159 -7.76 -12.33 5.28
C ILE A 159 -7.07 -13.63 5.71
#